data_999c51dfe98cc6c65895d0cd13702ff2
#
_entry.id   999c51dfe98cc6c65895d0cd13702ff2
#
_cell.length_a   1.000
_cell.length_b   1.000
_cell.length_c   1.000
_cell.angle_alpha   90.00
_cell.angle_beta   90.00
_cell.angle_gamma   90.00
#
_symmetry.space_group_name_H-M   'P 1'
#
loop_
_entity.id
_entity.type
_entity.pdbx_description
1 polymer ?
#
loop_
_entity_poly.entity_id
_entity_poly.type
_entity_poly.pdbx_seq_one_letter_code
_entity_poly.pdbx_strand_id
1 'polypeptide(L)'
;NTDAHTKKIINAVDIYVSDYGDMSVVPNRQIPTGANGRVLVLDPSTWSIAFLRQFKTFDLAVTGDATSKELLVEWTLEGRAKDGNALIQDLTT
;
A
#
# COMPACT_ATOMS: atom_id res chain seq x y z
N ASN A 1 -34.40 -21.57 -14.04
CA ASN A 1 -32.96 -21.69 -13.96
C ASN A 1 -32.36 -20.31 -13.69
N THR A 2 -32.40 -19.91 -12.44
CA THR A 2 -31.86 -18.66 -12.00
C THR A 2 -30.39 -18.87 -11.72
N ASP A 3 -29.54 -18.60 -12.71
CA ASP A 3 -28.13 -18.46 -12.48
C ASP A 3 -27.95 -17.23 -11.61
N ALA A 4 -27.83 -17.47 -10.33
CA ALA A 4 -27.38 -16.45 -9.42
C ALA A 4 -25.98 -16.01 -9.88
N HIS A 5 -25.93 -14.92 -10.61
CA HIS A 5 -24.66 -14.25 -10.87
C HIS A 5 -24.12 -13.76 -9.54
N THR A 6 -23.48 -14.65 -8.84
CA THR A 6 -22.62 -14.26 -7.73
C THR A 6 -21.57 -13.35 -8.35
N LYS A 7 -21.65 -12.06 -8.08
CA LYS A 7 -20.58 -11.13 -8.41
C LYS A 7 -19.33 -11.58 -7.66
N LYS A 8 -18.58 -12.47 -8.28
CA LYS A 8 -17.22 -12.74 -7.82
C LYS A 8 -16.41 -11.50 -8.12
N ILE A 9 -16.03 -10.79 -7.08
CA ILE A 9 -14.94 -9.83 -7.19
C ILE A 9 -13.68 -10.67 -7.35
N ILE A 10 -13.30 -10.95 -8.59
CA ILE A 10 -12.06 -11.61 -8.89
C ILE A 10 -11.00 -10.51 -8.88
N ASN A 11 -10.28 -10.38 -7.77
CA ASN A 11 -8.99 -9.73 -7.82
C ASN A 11 -8.09 -10.65 -8.65
N ALA A 12 -7.91 -10.30 -9.91
CA ALA A 12 -6.95 -10.97 -10.76
C ALA A 12 -5.55 -10.59 -10.29
N VAL A 13 -4.99 -11.36 -9.40
CA VAL A 13 -3.59 -11.29 -9.03
C VAL A 13 -2.86 -12.30 -9.88
N ASP A 14 -2.00 -11.83 -10.76
CA ASP A 14 -1.11 -12.70 -11.50
C ASP A 14 -0.01 -13.20 -10.55
N ILE A 15 0.18 -14.52 -10.52
CA ILE A 15 1.19 -15.14 -9.69
C ILE A 15 2.32 -15.62 -10.59
N TYR A 16 3.53 -15.15 -10.31
CA TYR A 16 4.74 -15.64 -10.94
C TYR A 16 5.40 -16.67 -10.02
N VAL A 17 5.50 -17.90 -10.53
CA VAL A 17 6.15 -18.99 -9.80
C VAL A 17 7.62 -19.04 -10.19
N SER A 18 8.51 -18.78 -9.24
CA SER A 18 9.96 -18.84 -9.42
C SER A 18 10.56 -19.98 -8.62
N ASP A 19 11.84 -20.30 -8.90
CA ASP A 19 12.58 -21.30 -8.13
C ASP A 19 12.76 -20.93 -6.66
N TYR A 20 12.56 -19.63 -6.33
CA TYR A 20 12.72 -19.10 -4.98
C TYR A 20 11.39 -18.85 -4.26
N GLY A 21 10.28 -19.17 -4.88
CA GLY A 21 8.95 -18.99 -4.32
C GLY A 21 7.98 -18.30 -5.27
N ASP A 22 6.78 -18.10 -4.80
CA ASP A 22 5.71 -17.48 -5.55
C ASP A 22 5.70 -15.97 -5.30
N MET A 23 5.56 -15.20 -6.39
CA MET A 23 5.45 -13.76 -6.34
C MET A 23 4.11 -13.30 -6.90
N SER A 24 3.43 -12.42 -6.17
CA SER A 24 2.21 -11.78 -6.65
C SER A 24 2.55 -10.54 -7.45
N VAL A 25 2.03 -10.46 -8.67
CA VAL A 25 2.21 -9.30 -9.54
C VAL A 25 0.97 -8.42 -9.43
N VAL A 26 1.14 -7.21 -8.92
CA VAL A 26 0.05 -6.26 -8.72
C VAL A 26 0.34 -4.97 -9.48
N PRO A 27 -0.52 -4.58 -10.43
CA PRO A 27 -0.35 -3.29 -11.09
C PRO A 27 -0.65 -2.15 -10.11
N ASN A 28 0.21 -1.16 -10.07
CA ASN A 28 0.06 -0.01 -9.19
C ASN A 28 0.11 1.29 -9.97
N ARG A 29 -1.04 1.96 -10.04
CA ARG A 29 -1.16 3.26 -10.74
C ARG A 29 -0.54 4.43 -9.98
N GLN A 30 -0.18 4.24 -8.72
CA GLN A 30 0.43 5.28 -7.88
C GLN A 30 1.93 5.45 -8.15
N ILE A 31 2.55 4.49 -8.82
CA ILE A 31 3.95 4.62 -9.23
C ILE A 31 4.03 5.70 -10.31
N PRO A 32 4.85 6.75 -10.12
CA PRO A 32 4.97 7.78 -11.13
C PRO A 32 5.41 7.20 -12.47
N THR A 33 4.59 7.40 -13.47
CA THR A 33 4.93 7.07 -14.84
C THR A 33 5.84 8.16 -15.39
N GLY A 34 7.12 8.11 -15.05
CA GLY A 34 8.12 8.85 -15.81
C GLY A 34 8.27 8.23 -17.21
N ALA A 35 9.18 8.77 -18.01
CA ALA A 35 9.47 8.21 -19.33
C ALA A 35 9.84 6.71 -19.30
N ASN A 36 10.14 6.20 -18.12
CA ASN A 36 10.66 4.85 -17.91
C ASN A 36 9.80 4.10 -16.92
N GLY A 37 9.37 2.88 -17.28
CA GLY A 37 8.63 2.01 -16.38
C GLY A 37 9.46 1.57 -15.17
N ARG A 38 8.78 1.32 -14.07
CA ARG A 38 9.40 0.84 -12.83
C ARG A 38 8.65 -0.36 -12.28
N VAL A 39 9.40 -1.30 -11.72
CA VAL A 39 8.87 -2.43 -10.98
C VAL A 39 9.54 -2.49 -9.61
N LEU A 40 8.72 -2.54 -8.57
CA LEU A 40 9.18 -2.74 -7.21
C LEU A 40 8.99 -4.21 -6.84
N VAL A 41 10.06 -4.86 -6.43
CA VAL A 41 10.01 -6.21 -5.88
C VAL A 41 10.16 -6.09 -4.38
N LEU A 42 9.07 -6.35 -3.66
CA LEU A 42 8.99 -6.07 -2.23
C LEU A 42 8.66 -7.33 -1.45
N ASP A 43 9.35 -7.51 -0.35
CA ASP A 43 8.99 -8.48 0.68
C ASP A 43 8.22 -7.75 1.78
N PRO A 44 6.89 -7.96 1.89
CA PRO A 44 6.07 -7.24 2.87
C PRO A 44 6.50 -7.48 4.32
N SER A 45 7.15 -8.58 4.61
CA SER A 45 7.63 -8.89 5.97
C SER A 45 8.73 -7.96 6.46
N THR A 46 9.44 -7.30 5.52
CA THR A 46 10.52 -6.36 5.83
C THR A 46 10.04 -4.93 6.04
N TRP A 47 8.77 -4.67 5.80
CA TRP A 47 8.18 -3.34 5.90
C TRP A 47 7.19 -3.27 7.06
N SER A 48 7.17 -2.13 7.71
CA SER A 48 6.29 -1.89 8.85
C SER A 48 5.97 -0.41 8.96
N ILE A 49 4.88 -0.11 9.62
CA ILE A 49 4.53 1.28 9.95
C ILE A 49 4.94 1.53 11.39
N ALA A 50 5.80 2.52 11.60
CA ALA A 50 6.23 2.96 12.91
C ALA A 50 5.45 4.21 13.32
N PHE A 51 4.79 4.16 14.45
CA PHE A 51 4.01 5.29 14.97
C PHE A 51 4.79 6.02 16.06
N LEU A 52 4.94 7.31 15.91
CA LEU A 52 5.35 8.19 17.00
C LEU A 52 4.17 8.48 17.90
N ARG A 53 3.03 8.83 17.29
CA ARG A 53 1.72 8.96 17.95
C ARG A 53 0.67 8.25 17.12
N GLN A 54 -0.03 7.32 17.73
CA GLN A 54 -1.13 6.62 17.07
C GLN A 54 -2.34 7.56 16.89
N PHE A 55 -3.31 7.12 16.11
CA PHE A 55 -4.53 7.88 15.90
C PHE A 55 -5.16 8.28 17.23
N LYS A 56 -5.32 9.57 17.41
CA LYS A 56 -5.93 10.14 18.61
C LYS A 56 -6.80 11.33 18.24
N THR A 57 -7.97 11.39 18.85
CA THR A 57 -8.90 12.49 18.66
C THR A 57 -8.79 13.45 19.84
N PHE A 58 -8.63 14.73 19.54
CA PHE A 58 -8.63 15.80 20.53
C PHE A 58 -9.85 16.68 20.35
N ASP A 59 -10.45 17.07 21.47
CA ASP A 59 -11.51 18.07 21.46
C ASP A 59 -10.89 19.46 21.39
N LEU A 60 -11.30 20.23 20.38
CA LEU A 60 -10.91 21.61 20.25
C LEU A 60 -11.82 22.52 21.06
N ALA A 61 -11.38 23.75 21.34
CA ALA A 61 -12.15 24.71 22.05
C ALA A 61 -13.49 24.99 21.35
N VAL A 62 -14.58 24.97 22.13
CA VAL A 62 -15.91 25.25 21.59
C VAL A 62 -16.05 26.75 21.43
N THR A 63 -16.18 27.22 20.19
CA THR A 63 -16.55 28.61 19.88
C THR A 63 -17.92 28.63 19.25
N GLY A 64 -18.92 29.17 20.00
CA GLY A 64 -20.31 29.16 19.53
C GLY A 64 -20.98 27.78 19.68
N ASP A 65 -21.94 27.47 18.80
CA ASP A 65 -22.74 26.24 18.84
C ASP A 65 -22.05 25.07 18.09
N ALA A 66 -20.83 25.24 17.60
CA ALA A 66 -20.11 24.23 16.86
C ALA A 66 -19.14 23.44 17.74
N THR A 67 -19.17 22.12 17.63
CA THR A 67 -18.18 21.23 18.26
C THR A 67 -17.15 20.83 17.21
N SER A 68 -15.89 21.15 17.47
CA SER A 68 -14.77 20.83 16.58
C SER A 68 -13.86 19.80 17.22
N LYS A 69 -13.40 18.84 16.43
CA LYS A 69 -12.44 17.81 16.86
C LYS A 69 -11.28 17.73 15.90
N GLU A 70 -10.12 17.41 16.44
CA GLU A 70 -8.91 17.18 15.69
C GLU A 70 -8.52 15.71 15.74
N LEU A 71 -8.25 15.13 14.59
CA LEU A 71 -7.68 13.79 14.48
C LEU A 71 -6.21 13.91 14.12
N LEU A 72 -5.35 13.36 14.97
CA LEU A 72 -3.91 13.44 14.82
C LEU A 72 -3.29 12.05 14.74
N VAL A 73 -2.34 11.89 13.84
CA VAL A 73 -1.48 10.71 13.75
C VAL A 73 -0.10 11.13 13.28
N GLU A 74 0.93 10.54 13.86
CA GLU A 74 2.31 10.70 13.40
C GLU A 74 2.90 9.31 13.16
N TRP A 75 3.29 9.07 11.94
CA TRP A 75 3.81 7.78 11.52
C TRP A 75 4.86 7.92 10.42
N THR A 76 5.62 6.88 10.26
CA THR A 76 6.57 6.75 9.15
C THR A 76 6.63 5.31 8.68
N LEU A 77 7.14 5.12 7.48
CA LEU A 77 7.39 3.79 6.93
C LEU A 77 8.76 3.31 7.38
N GLU A 78 8.81 2.13 7.98
CA GLU A 78 10.04 1.48 8.42
C GLU A 78 10.42 0.37 7.43
N GLY A 79 11.61 0.43 6.89
CA GLY A 79 12.20 -0.64 6.09
C GLY A 79 13.29 -1.34 6.89
N ARG A 80 13.10 -2.61 7.18
CA ARG A 80 13.99 -3.39 8.06
C ARG A 80 15.10 -4.10 7.33
N ALA A 81 14.90 -4.45 6.07
CA ALA A 81 15.87 -5.18 5.29
C ALA A 81 15.97 -4.61 3.88
N LYS A 82 17.02 -3.85 3.64
CA LYS A 82 17.29 -3.27 2.33
C LYS A 82 17.53 -4.35 1.27
N ASP A 83 18.27 -5.38 1.62
CA ASP A 83 18.71 -6.41 0.66
C ASP A 83 17.59 -7.43 0.29
N GLY A 84 16.49 -7.42 1.03
CA GLY A 84 15.32 -8.23 0.73
C GLY A 84 14.39 -7.62 -0.32
N ASN A 85 14.68 -6.43 -0.81
CA ASN A 85 13.85 -5.69 -1.75
C ASN A 85 14.67 -5.23 -2.95
N ALA A 86 14.00 -5.08 -4.08
CA ALA A 86 14.68 -4.67 -5.32
C ALA A 86 13.83 -3.67 -6.10
N LEU A 87 14.51 -2.87 -6.89
CA LEU A 87 13.90 -1.92 -7.82
C LEU A 87 14.43 -2.21 -9.22
N ILE A 88 13.51 -2.40 -10.15
CA ILE A 88 13.82 -2.46 -11.57
C ILE A 88 13.29 -1.17 -12.19
N GLN A 89 14.15 -0.44 -12.86
CA GLN A 89 13.81 0.83 -13.50
C GLN A 89 14.30 0.85 -14.96
N ASP A 90 13.87 1.88 -15.68
CA ASP A 90 14.23 2.07 -17.08
C ASP A 90 13.73 0.94 -17.99
N LEU A 91 12.51 0.46 -17.72
CA LEU A 91 11.86 -0.55 -18.54
C LEU A 91 11.23 0.10 -19.79
N THR A 92 12.01 0.81 -20.56
CA THR A 92 11.54 1.38 -21.82
C THR A 92 11.82 0.43 -22.96
N THR A 93 10.82 0.29 -23.80
CA THR A 93 10.98 -0.31 -25.11
C THR A 93 11.37 0.75 -26.13
#